data_7dcc8c8f02ff9b63ec64a1992bb31be5
#
_entry.id   7dcc8c8f02ff9b63ec64a1992bb31be5
#
_cell.length_a   1.000
_cell.length_b   1.000
_cell.length_c   1.000
_cell.angle_alpha   90.00
_cell.angle_beta   90.00
_cell.angle_gamma   90.00
#
_symmetry.space_group_name_H-M   'P 1'
#
loop_
_entity.id
_entity.type
_entity.pdbx_description
1 polymer ?
#
loop_
_entity_poly.entity_id
_entity_poly.type
_entity_poly.pdbx_seq_one_letter_code
_entity_poly.pdbx_strand_id
1 'polypeptide(L)'
;DSFSGIPKTQSVDLEELMKTRTGPPQLERISSFLYTGGLVATHSTSKDRNSIWDSLNNREVYATSGDRILLWFDVINHPSMQIKPMGSEFELNINPRFRVRAVGSQKQLPGCNVGEEFNPEVINRLCKGECFNPSDERKLISRIEVVRIRPQAYSGEPIENLIEDPWKVFLCDPSSEGCEVEFTDDNFTNANREIIYYVRAIQEPSLAINASNLNCDRDDSGKCIKVNLCGDVEGQGEGDCLSETEERAWSSPVFIKSAGGQS
;
A
#
# COMPACT_ATOMS: atom_id res chain seq x y z
N ASP A 1 -1.87 7.55 11.82
CA ASP A 1 -2.33 6.41 12.65
C ASP A 1 -1.25 5.36 12.71
N SER A 2 -0.39 5.45 13.74
CA SER A 2 0.73 4.54 13.99
C SER A 2 0.31 3.12 14.40
N PHE A 3 -0.96 2.76 14.28
CA PHE A 3 -1.51 1.44 14.62
C PHE A 3 -1.82 0.54 13.41
N SER A 4 -1.52 0.97 12.21
CA SER A 4 -1.80 0.20 10.99
C SER A 4 -0.97 -1.08 10.82
N GLY A 5 0.05 -1.29 11.66
CA GLY A 5 0.89 -2.49 11.63
C GLY A 5 0.45 -3.64 12.54
N ILE A 6 -0.56 -3.47 13.39
CA ILE A 6 -1.08 -4.56 14.22
C ILE A 6 -2.15 -5.30 13.43
N PRO A 7 -1.95 -6.60 13.10
CA PRO A 7 -2.98 -7.37 12.41
C PRO A 7 -4.28 -7.33 13.20
N LYS A 8 -5.40 -7.02 12.56
CA LYS A 8 -6.75 -6.97 13.18
C LYS A 8 -7.18 -8.27 13.87
N THR A 9 -6.42 -9.32 13.69
CA THR A 9 -6.65 -10.65 14.29
C THR A 9 -5.97 -10.84 15.65
N GLN A 10 -5.16 -9.90 16.12
CA GLN A 10 -4.56 -9.98 17.44
C GLN A 10 -5.48 -9.25 18.42
N SER A 11 -5.98 -9.99 19.41
CA SER A 11 -6.53 -9.39 20.61
C SER A 11 -5.39 -8.76 21.39
N VAL A 12 -5.10 -7.50 21.11
CA VAL A 12 -4.20 -6.70 21.94
C VAL A 12 -4.92 -6.47 23.25
N ASP A 13 -4.29 -6.83 24.36
CA ASP A 13 -4.83 -6.43 25.67
C ASP A 13 -4.78 -4.90 25.74
N LEU A 14 -5.98 -4.30 25.71
CA LEU A 14 -6.14 -2.86 25.69
C LEU A 14 -5.58 -2.21 26.98
N GLU A 15 -5.58 -2.96 28.08
CA GLU A 15 -5.03 -2.52 29.36
C GLU A 15 -3.50 -2.49 29.35
N GLU A 16 -2.87 -3.43 28.68
CA GLU A 16 -1.42 -3.47 28.49
C GLU A 16 -0.97 -2.38 27.50
N LEU A 17 -1.74 -2.16 26.44
CA LEU A 17 -1.51 -1.08 25.49
C LEU A 17 -1.67 0.31 26.14
N MET A 18 -2.61 0.45 27.06
CA MET A 18 -2.83 1.71 27.80
C MET A 18 -1.77 1.95 28.87
N LYS A 19 -1.18 0.91 29.45
CA LYS A 19 -0.04 1.03 30.39
C LYS A 19 1.24 1.52 29.69
N THR A 20 1.46 1.12 28.44
CA THR A 20 2.57 1.61 27.62
C THR A 20 2.37 3.04 27.12
N ARG A 21 1.14 3.57 27.16
CA ARG A 21 0.77 4.92 26.73
C ARG A 21 0.90 6.01 27.80
N THR A 22 1.19 5.66 29.03
CA THR A 22 1.30 6.62 30.15
C THR A 22 2.66 7.32 30.24
N GLY A 23 3.50 7.20 29.24
CA GLY A 23 4.72 7.97 29.11
C GLY A 23 4.48 9.42 28.68
N PRO A 24 5.44 10.32 28.92
CA PRO A 24 5.31 11.72 28.54
C PRO A 24 5.10 11.89 27.02
N PRO A 25 4.48 12.98 26.54
CA PRO A 25 4.13 13.21 25.12
C PRO A 25 5.29 13.08 24.13
N GLN A 26 6.52 13.09 24.61
CA GLN A 26 7.72 12.87 23.79
C GLN A 26 7.87 11.41 23.31
N LEU A 27 7.21 10.45 23.96
CA LEU A 27 7.21 9.04 23.55
C LEU A 27 6.37 8.80 22.29
N GLU A 28 5.37 9.60 22.00
CA GLU A 28 4.63 9.52 20.73
C GLU A 28 5.52 9.81 19.52
N ARG A 29 6.50 10.69 19.65
CA ARG A 29 7.50 10.96 18.60
C ARG A 29 8.51 9.82 18.46
N ILE A 30 8.87 9.17 19.54
CA ILE A 30 9.79 8.02 19.52
C ILE A 30 9.10 6.84 18.82
N SER A 31 7.83 6.57 19.12
CA SER A 31 7.09 5.49 18.48
C SER A 31 6.87 5.69 16.99
N SER A 32 6.85 6.93 16.48
CA SER A 32 6.75 7.18 15.04
C SER A 32 7.99 6.75 14.25
N PHE A 33 9.15 6.58 14.90
CA PHE A 33 10.35 6.03 14.28
C PHE A 33 10.42 4.49 14.34
N LEU A 34 9.52 3.85 15.09
CA LEU A 34 9.46 2.39 15.21
C LEU A 34 8.67 1.72 14.09
N TYR A 35 7.97 2.49 13.26
CA TYR A 35 7.13 1.98 12.18
C TYR A 35 7.31 2.82 10.94
N THR A 36 7.38 2.17 9.79
CA THR A 36 7.30 2.85 8.50
C THR A 36 5.87 3.36 8.30
N GLY A 37 5.71 4.66 8.12
CA GLY A 37 4.42 5.27 7.80
C GLY A 37 4.05 5.01 6.34
N GLY A 38 2.79 4.67 6.07
CA GLY A 38 2.28 4.63 4.70
C GLY A 38 2.24 6.03 4.07
N LEU A 39 2.30 6.07 2.75
CA LEU A 39 2.24 7.30 1.96
C LEU A 39 0.98 7.30 1.08
N VAL A 40 0.46 8.49 0.80
CA VAL A 40 -0.54 8.71 -0.25
C VAL A 40 0.12 9.44 -1.40
N ALA A 41 -0.07 8.93 -2.61
CA ALA A 41 0.38 9.55 -3.84
C ALA A 41 -0.84 10.00 -4.68
N THR A 42 -0.68 11.09 -5.43
CA THR A 42 -1.71 11.63 -6.30
C THR A 42 -1.22 11.72 -7.74
N HIS A 43 -2.08 11.38 -8.70
CA HIS A 43 -1.86 11.66 -10.12
C HIS A 43 -2.36 13.07 -10.41
N SER A 44 -1.46 14.05 -10.36
CA SER A 44 -1.81 15.45 -10.55
C SER A 44 -1.08 16.04 -11.77
N THR A 45 -1.77 16.91 -12.50
CA THR A 45 -1.19 17.61 -13.66
C THR A 45 -0.15 18.65 -13.26
N SER A 46 -0.20 19.14 -12.03
CA SER A 46 0.79 20.06 -11.47
C SER A 46 0.87 19.94 -9.94
N LYS A 47 1.87 20.60 -9.34
CA LYS A 47 2.09 20.60 -7.88
C LYS A 47 1.35 21.73 -7.15
N ASP A 48 0.46 22.43 -7.84
CA ASP A 48 -0.34 23.46 -7.18
C ASP A 48 -1.51 22.86 -6.38
N ARG A 49 -2.05 23.67 -5.47
CA ARG A 49 -3.10 23.25 -4.56
C ARG A 49 -4.35 22.77 -5.28
N ASN A 50 -4.76 23.43 -6.35
CA ASN A 50 -6.01 23.12 -7.06
C ASN A 50 -5.89 21.80 -7.80
N SER A 51 -4.80 21.58 -8.53
CA SER A 51 -4.53 20.32 -9.24
C SER A 51 -4.43 19.13 -8.30
N ILE A 52 -3.80 19.30 -7.12
CA ILE A 52 -3.75 18.25 -6.10
C ILE A 52 -5.15 17.99 -5.52
N TRP A 53 -5.93 19.05 -5.27
CA TRP A 53 -7.29 18.93 -4.78
C TRP A 53 -8.20 18.19 -5.77
N ASP A 54 -8.09 18.52 -7.06
CA ASP A 54 -8.85 17.86 -8.12
C ASP A 54 -8.54 16.36 -8.18
N SER A 55 -7.26 15.99 -8.08
CA SER A 55 -6.84 14.58 -8.04
C SER A 55 -7.41 13.84 -6.83
N LEU A 56 -7.40 14.46 -5.66
CA LEU A 56 -8.01 13.90 -4.43
C LEU A 56 -9.52 13.74 -4.60
N ASN A 57 -10.19 14.75 -5.13
CA ASN A 57 -11.64 14.75 -5.34
C ASN A 57 -12.08 13.71 -6.37
N ASN A 58 -11.27 13.51 -7.41
CA ASN A 58 -11.47 12.49 -8.44
C ASN A 58 -11.02 11.09 -8.02
N ARG A 59 -10.45 10.94 -6.83
CA ARG A 59 -9.88 9.67 -6.34
C ARG A 59 -8.72 9.14 -7.20
N GLU A 60 -8.05 10.01 -7.97
CA GLU A 60 -6.85 9.67 -8.73
C GLU A 60 -5.63 9.58 -7.81
N VAL A 61 -5.74 8.69 -6.83
CA VAL A 61 -4.78 8.53 -5.73
C VAL A 61 -4.51 7.06 -5.47
N TYR A 62 -3.36 6.79 -4.88
CA TYR A 62 -3.02 5.45 -4.40
C TYR A 62 -2.22 5.54 -3.10
N ALA A 63 -2.17 4.44 -2.36
CA ALA A 63 -1.40 4.36 -1.12
C ALA A 63 -0.20 3.45 -1.29
N THR A 64 0.84 3.66 -0.49
CA THR A 64 1.95 2.72 -0.35
C THR A 64 2.21 2.39 1.11
N SER A 65 2.92 1.30 1.38
CA SER A 65 3.31 0.90 2.73
C SER A 65 4.51 1.69 3.29
N GLY A 66 5.07 2.62 2.52
CA GLY A 66 6.19 3.47 2.92
C GLY A 66 7.12 3.77 1.76
N ASP A 67 7.45 2.76 1.00
CA ASP A 67 8.25 2.91 -0.22
C ASP A 67 7.50 3.70 -1.30
N ARG A 68 8.22 4.54 -2.05
CA ARG A 68 7.66 5.40 -3.10
C ARG A 68 7.49 4.63 -4.42
N ILE A 69 6.72 3.56 -4.38
CA ILE A 69 6.32 2.79 -5.55
C ILE A 69 5.43 3.69 -6.43
N LEU A 70 5.63 3.66 -7.74
CA LEU A 70 4.75 4.34 -8.69
C LEU A 70 3.74 3.34 -9.23
N LEU A 71 2.46 3.72 -9.29
CA LEU A 71 1.38 2.84 -9.68
C LEU A 71 0.36 3.57 -10.57
N TRP A 72 0.00 2.98 -11.70
CA TRP A 72 -1.09 3.38 -12.60
C TRP A 72 -2.04 2.21 -12.79
N PHE A 73 -3.32 2.50 -12.80
CA PHE A 73 -4.37 1.52 -13.05
C PHE A 73 -5.46 2.17 -13.89
N ASP A 74 -5.65 1.68 -15.11
CA ASP A 74 -6.49 2.29 -16.14
C ASP A 74 -7.44 1.26 -16.76
N VAL A 75 -8.66 1.70 -17.11
CA VAL A 75 -9.52 1.01 -18.07
C VAL A 75 -9.31 1.63 -19.46
N ILE A 76 -8.90 0.80 -20.43
CA ILE A 76 -8.37 1.26 -21.72
C ILE A 76 -9.32 1.05 -22.91
N ASN A 77 -10.49 0.46 -22.71
CA ASN A 77 -11.45 0.19 -23.78
C ASN A 77 -12.82 0.83 -23.57
N HIS A 78 -12.88 1.96 -22.85
CA HIS A 78 -14.15 2.69 -22.68
C HIS A 78 -14.67 3.18 -24.05
N PRO A 79 -15.99 3.07 -24.34
CA PRO A 79 -16.57 3.46 -25.65
C PRO A 79 -16.31 4.90 -26.06
N SER A 80 -16.09 5.81 -25.13
CA SER A 80 -15.70 7.21 -25.44
C SER A 80 -14.27 7.35 -25.94
N MET A 81 -13.53 6.26 -26.09
CA MET A 81 -12.09 6.23 -26.45
C MET A 81 -11.18 6.97 -25.46
N GLN A 82 -11.70 7.34 -24.30
CA GLN A 82 -10.93 7.95 -23.21
C GLN A 82 -10.47 6.87 -22.23
N ILE A 83 -9.24 6.98 -21.80
CA ILE A 83 -8.73 6.19 -20.69
C ILE A 83 -9.45 6.61 -19.41
N LYS A 84 -9.90 5.63 -18.62
CA LYS A 84 -10.51 5.83 -17.31
C LYS A 84 -9.52 5.43 -16.23
N PRO A 85 -8.89 6.38 -15.53
CA PRO A 85 -7.89 6.07 -14.52
C PRO A 85 -8.52 5.50 -13.24
N MET A 86 -7.66 5.03 -12.32
CA MET A 86 -8.09 4.69 -10.96
C MET A 86 -8.95 5.80 -10.34
N GLY A 87 -9.92 5.41 -9.50
CA GLY A 87 -10.90 6.32 -8.91
C GLY A 87 -12.13 6.58 -9.77
N SER A 88 -12.11 6.19 -11.05
CA SER A 88 -13.23 6.41 -11.98
C SER A 88 -14.45 5.58 -11.62
N GLU A 89 -15.63 6.16 -11.86
CA GLU A 89 -16.92 5.50 -11.78
C GLU A 89 -17.69 5.74 -13.08
N PHE A 90 -18.16 4.66 -13.72
CA PHE A 90 -18.88 4.74 -15.01
C PHE A 90 -19.67 3.46 -15.30
N GLU A 91 -20.53 3.55 -16.31
CA GLU A 91 -21.28 2.41 -16.85
C GLU A 91 -20.56 1.81 -18.06
N LEU A 92 -20.64 0.47 -18.20
CA LEU A 92 -20.07 -0.25 -19.31
C LEU A 92 -20.98 -1.40 -19.74
N ASN A 93 -21.07 -1.63 -21.06
CA ASN A 93 -21.83 -2.73 -21.65
C ASN A 93 -20.96 -3.75 -22.38
N ILE A 94 -19.66 -3.64 -22.23
CA ILE A 94 -18.65 -4.55 -22.76
C ILE A 94 -17.73 -5.01 -21.65
N ASN A 95 -17.01 -6.09 -21.85
CA ASN A 95 -16.02 -6.55 -20.91
C ASN A 95 -14.88 -5.54 -20.76
N PRO A 96 -14.57 -5.05 -19.54
CA PRO A 96 -13.54 -4.08 -19.33
C PRO A 96 -12.15 -4.67 -19.57
N ARG A 97 -11.32 -3.91 -20.28
CA ARG A 97 -9.89 -4.20 -20.44
C ARG A 97 -9.09 -3.20 -19.63
N PHE A 98 -8.21 -3.74 -18.83
CA PHE A 98 -7.39 -2.98 -17.89
C PHE A 98 -5.93 -2.96 -18.30
N ARG A 99 -5.24 -1.90 -17.93
CA ARG A 99 -3.78 -1.82 -17.93
C ARG A 99 -3.31 -1.38 -16.57
N VAL A 100 -2.32 -2.09 -16.05
CA VAL A 100 -1.62 -1.76 -14.81
C VAL A 100 -0.17 -1.56 -15.11
N ARG A 101 0.40 -0.48 -14.64
CA ARG A 101 1.83 -0.23 -14.66
C ARG A 101 2.31 0.08 -13.26
N ALA A 102 3.40 -0.56 -12.85
CA ALA A 102 4.04 -0.31 -11.57
C ALA A 102 5.55 -0.19 -11.75
N VAL A 103 6.16 0.77 -11.03
CA VAL A 103 7.62 0.95 -11.02
C VAL A 103 8.07 0.98 -9.56
N GLY A 104 9.06 0.17 -9.24
CA GLY A 104 9.58 0.06 -7.88
C GLY A 104 10.18 1.36 -7.34
N SER A 105 10.24 1.47 -6.03
CA SER A 105 10.85 2.62 -5.37
C SER A 105 12.36 2.68 -5.63
N GLN A 106 12.93 3.86 -5.50
CA GLN A 106 14.38 4.02 -5.57
C GLN A 106 15.05 3.42 -4.34
N LYS A 107 16.17 2.71 -4.53
CA LYS A 107 17.01 2.24 -3.43
C LYS A 107 17.62 3.46 -2.72
N GLN A 108 17.64 3.41 -1.40
CA GLN A 108 18.18 4.51 -0.61
C GLN A 108 19.70 4.35 -0.44
N LEU A 109 20.42 5.44 -0.58
CA LEU A 109 21.82 5.55 -0.21
C LEU A 109 21.93 5.82 1.30
N PRO A 110 22.99 5.35 1.95
CA PRO A 110 23.22 5.67 3.35
C PRO A 110 23.42 7.18 3.56
N GLY A 111 22.97 7.65 4.73
CA GLY A 111 23.15 9.03 5.17
C GLY A 111 22.14 10.01 4.61
N CYS A 112 22.33 11.27 4.99
CA CYS A 112 21.45 12.37 4.64
C CYS A 112 22.16 13.30 3.66
N ASN A 113 21.70 13.34 2.43
CA ASN A 113 22.15 14.33 1.44
C ASN A 113 21.36 15.63 1.68
N VAL A 114 21.75 16.37 2.71
CA VAL A 114 21.19 17.69 3.03
C VAL A 114 22.24 18.72 2.67
N GLY A 115 21.82 19.82 2.04
CA GLY A 115 22.74 20.89 1.64
C GLY A 115 23.55 21.44 2.83
N GLU A 116 24.63 22.12 2.53
CA GLU A 116 25.56 22.72 3.52
C GLU A 116 24.88 23.69 4.52
N GLU A 117 23.63 24.05 4.26
CA GLU A 117 22.82 24.95 5.10
C GLU A 117 22.41 24.30 6.45
N PHE A 118 22.47 22.97 6.56
CA PHE A 118 22.04 22.26 7.75
C PHE A 118 23.23 21.77 8.57
N ASN A 119 23.18 22.06 9.88
CA ASN A 119 24.20 21.55 10.79
C ASN A 119 24.16 20.02 10.85
N PRO A 120 25.26 19.32 10.50
CA PRO A 120 25.32 17.84 10.49
C PRO A 120 24.94 17.21 11.84
N GLU A 121 25.26 17.86 12.97
CA GLU A 121 24.92 17.36 14.32
C GLU A 121 23.40 17.40 14.55
N VAL A 122 22.72 18.44 14.06
CA VAL A 122 21.26 18.56 14.16
C VAL A 122 20.60 17.50 13.30
N ILE A 123 21.09 17.29 12.07
CA ILE A 123 20.57 16.26 11.15
C ILE A 123 20.76 14.87 11.76
N ASN A 124 21.94 14.56 12.25
CA ASN A 124 22.21 13.27 12.85
C ASN A 124 21.36 13.02 14.10
N ARG A 125 21.14 14.06 14.91
CA ARG A 125 20.25 13.96 16.09
C ARG A 125 18.79 13.77 15.73
N LEU A 126 18.28 14.47 14.68
CA LEU A 126 16.87 14.46 14.31
C LEU A 126 16.52 13.29 13.40
N CYS A 127 17.37 12.97 12.45
CA CYS A 127 17.12 11.97 11.42
C CYS A 127 17.88 10.66 11.64
N LYS A 128 18.86 10.63 12.58
CA LYS A 128 19.67 9.46 12.88
C LYS A 128 20.27 8.75 11.64
N GLY A 129 20.54 9.52 10.59
CA GLY A 129 21.01 9.00 9.30
C GLY A 129 19.91 8.43 8.38
N GLU A 130 18.65 8.46 8.77
CA GLU A 130 17.51 7.93 8.03
C GLU A 130 16.81 9.04 7.22
N CYS A 131 17.51 9.60 6.27
CA CYS A 131 16.94 10.58 5.34
C CYS A 131 16.53 9.92 4.03
N PHE A 132 15.55 10.53 3.33
CA PHE A 132 15.29 10.17 1.95
C PHE A 132 16.46 10.60 1.08
N ASN A 133 17.31 9.62 0.69
CA ASN A 133 18.51 9.81 -0.12
C ASN A 133 18.50 8.80 -1.27
N PRO A 134 17.67 9.01 -2.31
CA PRO A 134 17.46 8.03 -3.36
C PRO A 134 18.67 7.95 -4.30
N SER A 135 19.00 6.71 -4.69
CA SER A 135 19.89 6.43 -5.82
C SER A 135 19.12 6.42 -7.14
N ASP A 136 19.84 6.24 -8.24
CA ASP A 136 19.24 6.01 -9.57
C ASP A 136 18.74 4.57 -9.74
N GLU A 137 19.13 3.65 -8.85
CA GLU A 137 18.69 2.27 -8.89
C GLU A 137 17.29 2.12 -8.29
N ARG A 138 16.48 1.23 -8.89
CA ARG A 138 15.15 0.90 -8.40
C ARG A 138 15.10 -0.52 -7.86
N LYS A 139 14.27 -0.72 -6.84
CA LYS A 139 13.79 -2.02 -6.41
C LYS A 139 12.85 -2.60 -7.48
N LEU A 140 12.73 -3.91 -7.56
CA LEU A 140 11.94 -4.56 -8.60
C LEU A 140 10.51 -4.80 -8.13
N ILE A 141 9.55 -4.74 -9.05
CA ILE A 141 8.19 -5.22 -8.81
C ILE A 141 8.18 -6.72 -9.04
N SER A 142 7.79 -7.49 -8.04
CA SER A 142 7.73 -8.95 -8.11
C SER A 142 6.44 -9.45 -8.74
N ARG A 143 5.32 -8.78 -8.44
CA ARG A 143 4.00 -9.15 -8.98
C ARG A 143 2.98 -8.03 -8.88
N ILE A 144 1.95 -8.15 -9.70
CA ILE A 144 0.73 -7.33 -9.63
C ILE A 144 -0.43 -8.27 -9.26
N GLU A 145 -1.19 -7.89 -8.25
CA GLU A 145 -2.38 -8.59 -7.79
C GLU A 145 -3.62 -7.74 -8.08
N VAL A 146 -4.66 -8.38 -8.59
CA VAL A 146 -5.95 -7.72 -8.86
C VAL A 146 -6.97 -8.25 -7.88
N VAL A 147 -7.69 -7.36 -7.24
CA VAL A 147 -8.83 -7.67 -6.39
C VAL A 147 -10.12 -7.30 -7.11
N ARG A 148 -11.11 -8.18 -7.05
CA ARG A 148 -12.43 -7.99 -7.63
C ARG A 148 -13.49 -8.13 -6.54
N ILE A 149 -14.34 -7.11 -6.42
CA ILE A 149 -15.40 -7.06 -5.43
C ILE A 149 -16.74 -6.83 -6.13
N ARG A 150 -17.74 -7.62 -5.77
CA ARG A 150 -19.12 -7.45 -6.19
C ARG A 150 -19.92 -6.94 -4.99
N PRO A 151 -20.47 -5.73 -5.02
CA PRO A 151 -21.37 -5.27 -3.98
C PRO A 151 -22.58 -6.22 -3.81
N GLN A 152 -23.09 -6.35 -2.61
CA GLN A 152 -24.28 -7.14 -2.36
C GLN A 152 -25.46 -6.62 -3.19
N ALA A 153 -26.16 -7.50 -3.89
CA ALA A 153 -27.36 -7.15 -4.65
C ALA A 153 -28.61 -7.08 -3.77
N TYR A 154 -28.60 -7.77 -2.61
CA TYR A 154 -29.66 -7.73 -1.62
C TYR A 154 -29.08 -7.93 -0.20
N SER A 155 -29.83 -7.46 0.79
CA SER A 155 -29.43 -7.60 2.20
C SER A 155 -29.33 -9.07 2.59
N GLY A 156 -28.17 -9.47 3.13
CA GLY A 156 -27.91 -10.85 3.58
C GLY A 156 -27.35 -11.76 2.46
N GLU A 157 -27.02 -11.27 1.29
CA GLU A 157 -26.25 -12.04 0.31
C GLU A 157 -24.92 -12.47 0.93
N PRO A 158 -24.55 -13.77 0.87
CA PRO A 158 -23.29 -14.26 1.42
C PRO A 158 -22.10 -13.55 0.78
N ILE A 159 -21.19 -13.01 1.60
CA ILE A 159 -20.07 -12.17 1.13
C ILE A 159 -18.86 -12.98 0.68
N GLU A 160 -18.75 -14.24 1.06
CA GLU A 160 -17.58 -15.09 0.83
C GLU A 160 -17.23 -15.24 -0.65
N ASN A 161 -18.23 -15.18 -1.53
CA ASN A 161 -18.06 -15.30 -2.98
C ASN A 161 -18.09 -13.94 -3.70
N LEU A 162 -18.28 -12.85 -2.95
CA LEU A 162 -18.34 -11.50 -3.53
C LEU A 162 -16.97 -10.81 -3.56
N ILE A 163 -16.03 -11.29 -2.76
CA ILE A 163 -14.68 -10.72 -2.66
C ILE A 163 -13.69 -11.77 -3.11
N GLU A 164 -12.99 -11.48 -4.19
CA GLU A 164 -11.91 -12.31 -4.73
C GLU A 164 -10.59 -11.56 -4.51
N ASP A 165 -9.86 -11.98 -3.48
CA ASP A 165 -8.61 -11.35 -3.05
C ASP A 165 -7.48 -12.39 -2.88
N PRO A 166 -6.57 -12.53 -3.87
CA PRO A 166 -6.60 -11.90 -5.19
C PRO A 166 -7.49 -12.66 -6.20
N TRP A 167 -8.09 -11.94 -7.15
CA TRP A 167 -8.78 -12.53 -8.31
C TRP A 167 -7.80 -12.98 -9.39
N LYS A 168 -6.78 -12.15 -9.69
CA LYS A 168 -5.70 -12.48 -10.63
C LYS A 168 -4.36 -12.08 -10.04
N VAL A 169 -3.33 -12.85 -10.38
CA VAL A 169 -1.93 -12.56 -10.03
C VAL A 169 -1.08 -12.63 -11.29
N PHE A 170 -0.30 -11.60 -11.54
CA PHE A 170 0.65 -11.51 -12.64
C PHE A 170 2.05 -11.41 -12.06
N LEU A 171 2.88 -12.40 -12.34
CA LEU A 171 4.31 -12.33 -12.01
C LEU A 171 5.01 -11.38 -12.98
N CYS A 172 5.92 -10.60 -12.49
CA CYS A 172 6.67 -9.61 -13.25
C CYS A 172 8.08 -10.12 -13.55
N ASP A 173 8.52 -9.95 -14.80
CA ASP A 173 9.92 -10.16 -15.10
C ASP A 173 10.77 -9.06 -14.44
N PRO A 174 11.95 -9.42 -13.89
CA PRO A 174 12.83 -8.44 -13.25
C PRO A 174 13.22 -7.31 -14.21
N SER A 175 12.77 -6.08 -13.91
CA SER A 175 13.06 -4.90 -14.74
C SER A 175 13.06 -3.62 -13.91
N SER A 176 14.09 -2.80 -14.08
CA SER A 176 14.15 -1.44 -13.52
C SER A 176 13.14 -0.48 -14.13
N GLU A 177 12.65 -0.78 -15.35
CA GLU A 177 11.60 -0.02 -16.03
C GLU A 177 10.22 -0.23 -15.40
N GLY A 178 10.10 -1.26 -14.54
CA GLY A 178 8.89 -1.67 -13.86
C GLY A 178 8.19 -2.84 -14.53
N CYS A 179 6.93 -3.02 -14.18
CA CYS A 179 6.06 -4.10 -14.66
C CYS A 179 4.79 -3.50 -15.26
N GLU A 180 4.44 -3.94 -16.46
CA GLU A 180 3.19 -3.55 -17.12
C GLU A 180 2.43 -4.80 -17.54
N VAL A 181 1.13 -4.84 -17.21
CA VAL A 181 0.24 -5.95 -17.57
C VAL A 181 -1.08 -5.42 -18.10
N GLU A 182 -1.64 -6.14 -19.06
CA GLU A 182 -3.01 -5.92 -19.54
C GLU A 182 -3.85 -7.18 -19.33
N PHE A 183 -5.11 -7.00 -18.96
CA PHE A 183 -6.04 -8.11 -18.76
C PHE A 183 -7.49 -7.67 -19.00
N THR A 184 -8.37 -8.65 -19.18
CA THR A 184 -9.81 -8.44 -19.37
C THR A 184 -10.60 -9.21 -18.32
N ASP A 185 -11.74 -8.70 -17.89
CA ASP A 185 -12.76 -9.48 -17.20
C ASP A 185 -13.79 -9.98 -18.22
N ASP A 186 -13.60 -11.20 -18.71
CA ASP A 186 -14.45 -11.80 -19.73
C ASP A 186 -15.86 -12.15 -19.22
N ASN A 187 -16.07 -12.11 -17.90
CA ASN A 187 -17.35 -12.43 -17.28
C ASN A 187 -18.16 -11.19 -16.82
N PHE A 188 -17.63 -9.99 -17.01
CA PHE A 188 -18.29 -8.77 -16.54
C PHE A 188 -19.72 -8.62 -17.08
N THR A 189 -19.90 -8.74 -18.40
CA THR A 189 -21.22 -8.59 -19.04
C THR A 189 -22.21 -9.66 -18.60
N ASN A 190 -21.73 -10.87 -18.25
CA ASN A 190 -22.57 -11.96 -17.77
C ASN A 190 -22.99 -11.77 -16.30
N ALA A 191 -22.19 -11.08 -15.52
CA ALA A 191 -22.47 -10.83 -14.10
C ALA A 191 -23.66 -9.89 -13.89
N ASN A 192 -23.93 -9.01 -14.85
CA ASN A 192 -25.04 -8.05 -14.86
C ASN A 192 -25.23 -7.29 -13.54
N ARG A 193 -24.14 -6.88 -12.92
CA ARG A 193 -24.09 -6.15 -11.66
C ARG A 193 -22.88 -5.23 -11.60
N GLU A 194 -22.87 -4.32 -10.65
CA GLU A 194 -21.70 -3.50 -10.37
C GLU A 194 -20.53 -4.37 -9.91
N ILE A 195 -19.34 -4.04 -10.41
CA ILE A 195 -18.08 -4.65 -9.98
C ILE A 195 -17.05 -3.57 -9.70
N ILE A 196 -16.34 -3.76 -8.62
CA ILE A 196 -15.27 -2.88 -8.15
C ILE A 196 -13.94 -3.62 -8.33
N TYR A 197 -12.97 -2.94 -8.92
CA TYR A 197 -11.62 -3.47 -9.13
C TYR A 197 -10.60 -2.54 -8.49
N TYR A 198 -9.62 -3.12 -7.82
CA TYR A 198 -8.40 -2.40 -7.46
C TYR A 198 -7.19 -3.32 -7.60
N VAL A 199 -6.00 -2.74 -7.65
CA VAL A 199 -4.76 -3.49 -7.84
C VAL A 199 -3.77 -3.22 -6.72
N ARG A 200 -2.93 -4.22 -6.47
CA ARG A 200 -1.75 -4.11 -5.62
C ARG A 200 -0.52 -4.38 -6.45
N ALA A 201 0.47 -3.49 -6.38
CA ALA A 201 1.81 -3.77 -6.86
C ALA A 201 2.68 -4.16 -5.68
N ILE A 202 3.34 -5.31 -5.76
CA ILE A 202 4.17 -5.87 -4.71
C ILE A 202 5.63 -5.79 -5.15
N GLN A 203 6.44 -5.18 -4.33
CA GLN A 203 7.87 -5.02 -4.55
C GLN A 203 8.63 -6.25 -4.02
N GLU A 204 9.84 -6.50 -4.52
CA GLU A 204 10.74 -7.50 -3.95
C GLU A 204 10.95 -7.27 -2.45
N PRO A 205 11.17 -8.35 -1.66
CA PRO A 205 11.42 -8.21 -0.23
C PRO A 205 12.58 -7.27 0.07
N SER A 206 12.40 -6.41 1.06
CA SER A 206 13.44 -5.53 1.57
C SER A 206 13.31 -5.36 3.07
N LEU A 207 14.41 -4.98 3.71
CA LEU A 207 14.44 -4.81 5.15
C LEU A 207 13.64 -3.57 5.56
N ALA A 208 12.77 -3.73 6.54
CA ALA A 208 12.04 -2.65 7.18
C ALA A 208 11.94 -2.88 8.70
N ILE A 209 11.84 -1.77 9.44
CA ILE A 209 11.79 -1.81 10.90
C ILE A 209 10.48 -2.48 11.35
N ASN A 210 10.59 -3.43 12.28
CA ASN A 210 9.46 -4.19 12.84
C ASN A 210 8.58 -4.88 11.78
N ALA A 211 9.13 -5.17 10.61
CA ALA A 211 8.40 -5.82 9.55
C ALA A 211 8.06 -7.28 9.89
N SER A 212 7.03 -7.81 9.26
CA SER A 212 6.61 -9.21 9.34
C SER A 212 6.42 -9.75 10.76
N ASN A 213 6.13 -8.88 11.73
CA ASN A 213 6.07 -9.26 13.16
C ASN A 213 7.35 -9.95 13.64
N LEU A 214 8.50 -9.40 13.31
CA LEU A 214 9.83 -9.94 13.60
C LEU A 214 9.95 -10.45 15.05
N ASN A 215 9.51 -9.64 16.01
CA ASN A 215 9.61 -9.94 17.45
C ASN A 215 8.31 -10.55 17.99
N CYS A 216 7.66 -11.39 17.23
CA CYS A 216 6.44 -12.05 17.63
C CYS A 216 6.73 -13.42 18.23
N ASP A 217 6.33 -13.63 19.49
CA ASP A 217 6.27 -14.96 20.10
C ASP A 217 5.10 -15.71 19.45
N ARG A 218 5.37 -16.90 18.92
CA ARG A 218 4.36 -17.69 18.19
C ARG A 218 4.04 -18.96 18.95
N ASP A 219 2.79 -19.37 18.89
CA ASP A 219 2.35 -20.70 19.36
C ASP A 219 2.73 -21.80 18.35
N ASP A 220 2.44 -23.05 18.72
CA ASP A 220 2.73 -24.25 17.90
C ASP A 220 2.03 -24.22 16.53
N SER A 221 0.99 -23.40 16.36
CA SER A 221 0.26 -23.20 15.09
C SER A 221 0.90 -22.09 14.22
N GLY A 222 1.94 -21.41 14.73
CA GLY A 222 2.58 -20.27 14.08
C GLY A 222 1.84 -18.94 14.28
N LYS A 223 0.78 -18.91 15.10
CA LYS A 223 0.05 -17.70 15.41
C LYS A 223 0.83 -16.84 16.40
N CYS A 224 0.90 -15.55 16.12
CA CYS A 224 1.50 -14.58 17.03
C CYS A 224 0.66 -14.45 18.31
N ILE A 225 1.25 -14.73 19.47
CA ILE A 225 0.61 -14.64 20.78
C ILE A 225 1.09 -13.44 21.59
N LYS A 226 2.27 -12.90 21.26
CA LYS A 226 2.82 -11.73 21.91
C LYS A 226 3.72 -10.99 20.92
N VAL A 227 3.55 -9.68 20.81
CA VAL A 227 4.42 -8.80 20.02
C VAL A 227 5.40 -8.12 20.97
N ASN A 228 6.70 -8.32 20.74
CA ASN A 228 7.76 -7.63 21.46
C ASN A 228 8.24 -6.49 20.54
N LEU A 229 7.95 -5.26 20.90
CA LEU A 229 8.37 -4.09 20.12
C LEU A 229 9.87 -3.89 20.23
N CYS A 230 10.49 -3.50 19.15
CA CYS A 230 11.88 -3.17 19.09
C CYS A 230 12.18 -1.91 19.90
N GLY A 231 13.21 -1.95 20.75
CA GLY A 231 13.65 -0.82 21.54
C GLY A 231 13.00 -0.67 22.93
N ASP A 232 12.07 -1.57 23.30
CA ASP A 232 11.28 -1.42 24.53
C ASP A 232 11.88 -2.13 25.78
N VAL A 233 12.99 -2.83 25.67
CA VAL A 233 13.52 -3.58 26.81
C VAL A 233 15.01 -3.33 26.99
N GLU A 234 15.37 -2.71 28.12
CA GLU A 234 16.76 -2.70 28.61
C GLU A 234 17.31 -4.15 28.66
N GLY A 235 18.24 -4.46 27.79
CA GLY A 235 18.98 -5.72 27.79
C GLY A 235 18.49 -6.80 26.82
N GLN A 236 17.52 -6.56 25.98
CA GLN A 236 17.16 -7.46 24.88
C GLN A 236 17.71 -6.96 23.54
N GLY A 237 18.83 -7.53 23.18
CA GLY A 237 19.16 -7.76 21.78
C GLY A 237 19.95 -6.67 21.09
N GLU A 238 21.10 -7.04 20.63
CA GLU A 238 21.88 -6.41 19.56
C GLU A 238 21.20 -6.54 18.19
N GLY A 239 19.85 -6.57 18.15
CA GLY A 239 19.09 -6.63 16.90
C GLY A 239 18.90 -5.23 16.31
N ASP A 240 19.12 -5.10 15.01
CA ASP A 240 18.87 -3.86 14.26
C ASP A 240 17.39 -3.58 14.02
N CYS A 241 16.50 -4.43 14.54
CA CYS A 241 15.03 -4.34 14.39
C CYS A 241 14.52 -4.47 12.94
N LEU A 242 15.36 -4.92 12.04
CA LEU A 242 15.01 -5.06 10.63
C LEU A 242 14.55 -6.49 10.32
N SER A 243 13.54 -6.60 9.48
CA SER A 243 13.05 -7.85 8.92
C SER A 243 12.62 -7.65 7.47
N GLU A 244 12.67 -8.71 6.70
CA GLU A 244 12.19 -8.66 5.32
C GLU A 244 10.68 -8.48 5.27
N THR A 245 10.24 -7.57 4.42
CA THR A 245 8.84 -7.37 4.06
C THR A 245 8.71 -7.04 2.59
N GLU A 246 7.56 -7.41 2.02
CA GLU A 246 7.18 -7.00 0.68
C GLU A 246 6.45 -5.66 0.77
N GLU A 247 7.15 -4.58 0.43
CA GLU A 247 6.53 -3.28 0.30
C GLU A 247 5.54 -3.26 -0.86
N ARG A 248 4.46 -2.53 -0.72
CA ARG A 248 3.35 -2.57 -1.68
C ARG A 248 2.68 -1.24 -1.90
N ALA A 249 2.02 -1.12 -3.05
CA ALA A 249 1.14 -0.02 -3.38
C ALA A 249 -0.27 -0.53 -3.67
N TRP A 250 -1.30 0.25 -3.30
CA TRP A 250 -2.72 -0.04 -3.54
C TRP A 250 -3.36 1.09 -4.32
N SER A 251 -3.95 0.79 -5.47
CA SER A 251 -4.68 1.79 -6.23
C SER A 251 -5.99 2.20 -5.56
N SER A 252 -6.50 3.38 -5.88
CA SER A 252 -7.93 3.64 -5.76
C SER A 252 -8.72 2.66 -6.62
N PRO A 253 -9.91 2.24 -6.19
CA PRO A 253 -10.73 1.34 -6.98
C PRO A 253 -11.34 2.03 -8.20
N VAL A 254 -11.63 1.23 -9.23
CA VAL A 254 -12.50 1.60 -10.35
C VAL A 254 -13.85 0.93 -10.13
N PHE A 255 -14.92 1.72 -10.26
CA PHE A 255 -16.29 1.28 -10.08
C PHE A 255 -16.97 1.17 -11.44
N ILE A 256 -17.37 -0.03 -11.84
CA ILE A 256 -18.00 -0.25 -13.14
C ILE A 256 -19.40 -0.83 -12.94
N LYS A 257 -20.41 -0.07 -13.36
CA LYS A 257 -21.81 -0.51 -13.38
C LYS A 257 -22.10 -1.21 -14.70
N SER A 258 -22.82 -2.33 -14.64
CA SER A 258 -23.32 -2.96 -15.86
C SER A 258 -24.50 -2.15 -16.40
N ALA A 259 -24.46 -1.76 -17.67
CA ALA A 259 -25.54 -0.98 -18.31
C ALA A 259 -26.92 -1.69 -18.36
N GLY A 260 -26.98 -2.99 -18.01
CA GLY A 260 -28.20 -3.78 -17.88
C GLY A 260 -28.55 -4.20 -16.44
N GLY A 261 -27.73 -3.84 -15.49
CA GLY A 261 -27.92 -4.21 -14.08
C GLY A 261 -29.04 -3.41 -13.42
N GLN A 262 -29.89 -4.10 -12.68
CA GLN A 262 -30.83 -3.44 -11.78
C GLN A 262 -30.05 -2.85 -10.61
N SER A 263 -30.19 -1.56 -10.38
CA SER A 263 -29.71 -0.82 -9.21
C SER A 263 -30.52 -1.17 -7.96
#